data_f1f459a8d927bd64e092d938b9a6177f
#
_entry.id   f1f459a8d927bd64e092d938b9a6177f
#
_cell.length_a   1.000
_cell.length_b   1.000
_cell.length_c   1.000
_cell.angle_alpha   90.00
_cell.angle_beta   90.00
_cell.angle_gamma   90.00
#
_symmetry.space_group_name_H-M   'P 1'
#
loop_
_entity.id
_entity.type
_entity.pdbx_description
1 polymer ?
#
loop_
_entity_poly.entity_id
_entity_poly.type
_entity_poly.pdbx_seq_one_letter_code
_entity_poly.pdbx_strand_id
1 'polypeptide(L)'
;MEPIIEKLTEIETATSRIMESAVKETRIQDQESEKRMAEFDRHVEQVTQEKLAQLHDSLQKQAEKELADLKADMEHQRKEN
;
A
#
# COMPACT_ATOMS: atom_id res chain seq x y z
N MET A 1 56.60 -11.69 -19.25
CA MET A 1 55.36 -12.39 -19.60
C MET A 1 54.49 -12.66 -18.38
N GLU A 2 55.06 -13.17 -17.28
CA GLU A 2 54.30 -13.39 -16.05
C GLU A 2 53.65 -12.13 -15.48
N PRO A 3 54.31 -10.93 -15.47
CA PRO A 3 53.66 -9.72 -14.99
C PRO A 3 52.42 -9.31 -15.76
N ILE A 4 52.35 -9.60 -17.05
CA ILE A 4 51.20 -9.31 -17.89
C ILE A 4 50.06 -10.26 -17.57
N ILE A 5 50.36 -11.54 -17.38
CA ILE A 5 49.39 -12.56 -17.02
C ILE A 5 48.82 -12.28 -15.63
N GLU A 6 49.66 -11.90 -14.67
CA GLU A 6 49.23 -11.53 -13.32
C GLU A 6 48.27 -10.33 -13.34
N LYS A 7 48.58 -9.30 -14.14
CA LYS A 7 47.74 -8.12 -14.29
C LYS A 7 46.42 -8.47 -14.93
N LEU A 8 46.38 -9.33 -15.93
CA LEU A 8 45.18 -9.80 -16.56
C LEU A 8 44.30 -10.57 -15.56
N THR A 9 44.90 -11.41 -14.75
CA THR A 9 44.21 -12.15 -13.71
C THR A 9 43.61 -11.21 -12.65
N GLU A 10 44.37 -10.19 -12.25
CA GLU A 10 43.91 -9.17 -11.31
C GLU A 10 42.70 -8.39 -11.87
N ILE A 11 42.76 -8.04 -13.15
CA ILE A 11 41.68 -7.34 -13.84
C ILE A 11 40.42 -8.23 -13.90
N GLU A 12 40.56 -9.50 -14.23
CA GLU A 12 39.46 -10.45 -14.28
C GLU A 12 38.82 -10.62 -12.89
N THR A 13 39.65 -10.74 -11.86
CA THR A 13 39.16 -10.85 -10.47
C THR A 13 38.43 -9.59 -10.05
N ALA A 14 38.97 -8.43 -10.35
CA ALA A 14 38.32 -7.15 -10.03
C ALA A 14 37.00 -7.00 -10.77
N THR A 15 36.97 -7.36 -12.05
CA THR A 15 35.74 -7.33 -12.86
C THR A 15 34.65 -8.26 -12.27
N SER A 16 35.05 -9.48 -11.91
CA SER A 16 34.11 -10.44 -11.31
C SER A 16 33.52 -9.90 -9.99
N ARG A 17 34.35 -9.28 -9.15
CA ARG A 17 33.90 -8.67 -7.90
C ARG A 17 32.93 -7.52 -8.13
N ILE A 18 33.23 -6.68 -9.13
CA ILE A 18 32.35 -5.57 -9.50
C ILE A 18 30.99 -6.11 -9.96
N MET A 19 30.99 -7.13 -10.81
CA MET A 19 29.75 -7.75 -11.30
C MET A 19 28.96 -8.41 -10.18
N GLU A 20 29.61 -9.13 -9.29
CA GLU A 20 28.96 -9.75 -8.14
C GLU A 20 28.33 -8.68 -7.22
N SER A 21 29.06 -7.60 -6.98
CA SER A 21 28.58 -6.47 -6.18
C SER A 21 27.38 -5.81 -6.83
N ALA A 22 27.40 -5.59 -8.14
CA ALA A 22 26.29 -5.00 -8.87
C ALA A 22 25.04 -5.88 -8.83
N VAL A 23 25.19 -7.18 -9.01
CA VAL A 23 24.07 -8.14 -8.90
C VAL A 23 23.51 -8.14 -7.50
N LYS A 24 24.34 -8.12 -6.49
CA LYS A 24 23.91 -8.09 -5.09
C LYS A 24 23.15 -6.81 -4.77
N GLU A 25 23.65 -5.66 -5.22
CA GLU A 25 22.96 -4.37 -5.03
C GLU A 25 21.60 -4.36 -5.72
N THR A 26 21.51 -4.85 -6.95
CA THR A 26 20.26 -4.92 -7.69
C THR A 26 19.25 -5.78 -6.94
N ARG A 27 19.67 -6.92 -6.41
CA ARG A 27 18.79 -7.80 -5.65
C ARG A 27 18.28 -7.12 -4.38
N ILE A 28 19.15 -6.40 -3.67
CA ILE A 28 18.76 -5.66 -2.46
C ILE A 28 17.75 -4.57 -2.80
N GLN A 29 18.01 -3.81 -3.87
CA GLN A 29 17.09 -2.77 -4.32
C GLN A 29 15.73 -3.33 -4.72
N ASP A 30 15.71 -4.47 -5.40
CA ASP A 30 14.47 -5.14 -5.78
C ASP A 30 13.68 -5.59 -4.55
N GLN A 31 14.35 -6.15 -3.56
CA GLN A 31 13.71 -6.57 -2.31
C GLN A 31 13.14 -5.38 -1.54
N GLU A 32 13.88 -4.27 -1.48
CA GLU A 32 13.40 -3.05 -0.83
C GLU A 32 12.22 -2.44 -1.58
N SER A 33 12.25 -2.48 -2.91
CA SER A 33 11.15 -2.01 -3.74
C SER A 33 9.89 -2.84 -3.53
N GLU A 34 9.99 -4.16 -3.51
CA GLU A 34 8.88 -5.06 -3.23
C GLU A 34 8.28 -4.81 -1.85
N LYS A 35 9.14 -4.60 -0.87
CA LYS A 35 8.72 -4.30 0.50
C LYS A 35 7.94 -2.99 0.56
N ARG A 36 8.44 -1.95 -0.10
CA ARG A 36 7.74 -0.67 -0.16
C ARG A 36 6.40 -0.78 -0.87
N MET A 37 6.33 -1.55 -1.95
CA MET A 37 5.07 -1.80 -2.66
C MET A 37 4.06 -2.54 -1.77
N ALA A 38 4.51 -3.54 -1.04
CA ALA A 38 3.64 -4.28 -0.12
C ALA A 38 3.13 -3.39 1.02
N GLU A 39 3.97 -2.52 1.57
CA GLU A 39 3.59 -1.56 2.61
C GLU A 39 2.59 -0.54 2.07
N PHE A 40 2.80 -0.06 0.87
CA PHE A 40 1.89 0.87 0.20
C PHE A 40 0.53 0.22 -0.04
N ASP A 41 0.50 -1.00 -0.56
CA ASP A 41 -0.75 -1.74 -0.79
C ASP A 41 -1.52 -1.95 0.50
N ARG A 42 -0.82 -2.29 1.59
CA ARG A 42 -1.44 -2.44 2.91
C ARG A 42 -2.03 -1.13 3.40
N HIS A 43 -1.31 -0.04 3.20
CA HIS A 43 -1.78 1.29 3.61
C HIS A 43 -3.02 1.70 2.82
N VAL A 44 -3.02 1.49 1.51
CA VAL A 44 -4.18 1.78 0.65
C VAL A 44 -5.39 0.95 1.08
N GLU A 45 -5.19 -0.34 1.35
CA GLU A 45 -6.27 -1.20 1.83
C GLU A 45 -6.83 -0.72 3.17
N GLN A 46 -5.97 -0.37 4.10
CA GLN A 46 -6.38 0.14 5.41
C GLN A 46 -7.18 1.44 5.29
N VAL A 47 -6.69 2.40 4.50
CA VAL A 47 -7.39 3.66 4.27
C VAL A 47 -8.74 3.43 3.59
N THR A 48 -8.78 2.51 2.63
CA THR A 48 -10.02 2.16 1.93
C THR A 48 -11.04 1.57 2.89
N GLN A 49 -10.64 0.65 3.74
CA GLN A 49 -11.53 0.04 4.74
C GLN A 49 -12.04 1.06 5.74
N GLU A 50 -11.18 1.97 6.20
CA GLU A 50 -11.59 3.04 7.11
C GLU A 50 -12.62 3.96 6.48
N LYS A 51 -12.41 4.33 5.22
CA LYS A 51 -13.36 5.19 4.50
C LYS A 51 -14.69 4.49 4.24
N LEU A 52 -14.65 3.21 3.92
CA LEU A 52 -15.88 2.42 3.76
C LEU A 52 -16.65 2.31 5.06
N ALA A 53 -15.95 2.10 6.17
CA ALA A 53 -16.58 2.05 7.49
C ALA A 53 -17.22 3.40 7.85
N GLN A 54 -16.53 4.50 7.60
CA GLN A 54 -17.08 5.84 7.83
C GLN A 54 -18.28 6.12 6.96
N LEU A 55 -18.25 5.73 5.69
CA LEU A 55 -19.37 5.90 4.79
C LEU A 55 -20.57 5.08 5.23
N HIS A 56 -20.35 3.83 5.63
CA HIS A 56 -21.40 2.96 6.14
C HIS A 56 -22.06 3.56 7.39
N ASP A 57 -21.24 4.05 8.32
CA ASP A 57 -21.73 4.68 9.54
C ASP A 57 -22.55 5.95 9.24
N SER A 58 -22.06 6.77 8.33
CA SER A 58 -22.74 7.98 7.88
C SER A 58 -24.11 7.66 7.25
N LEU A 59 -24.14 6.66 6.36
CA LEU A 59 -25.38 6.23 5.70
C LEU A 59 -26.36 5.65 6.69
N GLN A 60 -25.90 4.89 7.67
CA GLN A 60 -26.73 4.33 8.71
C GLN A 60 -27.37 5.43 9.56
N LYS A 61 -26.59 6.43 9.97
CA LYS A 61 -27.10 7.56 10.74
C LYS A 61 -28.10 8.39 9.95
N GLN A 62 -27.84 8.58 8.67
CA GLN A 62 -28.77 9.29 7.79
C GLN A 62 -30.08 8.54 7.65
N ALA A 63 -30.02 7.22 7.47
CA ALA A 63 -31.21 6.37 7.37
C ALA A 63 -32.02 6.39 8.66
N GLU A 64 -31.36 6.32 9.80
CA GLU A 64 -31.99 6.41 11.11
C GLU A 64 -32.71 7.75 11.30
N LYS A 65 -32.05 8.83 10.89
CA LYS A 65 -32.63 10.18 10.96
C LYS A 65 -33.85 10.32 10.06
N GLU A 66 -33.74 9.87 8.82
CA GLU A 66 -34.87 9.89 7.88
C GLU A 66 -36.08 9.06 8.40
N LEU A 67 -35.76 7.91 8.97
CA LEU A 67 -36.81 7.06 9.56
C LEU A 67 -37.49 7.74 10.77
N ALA A 68 -36.69 8.38 11.62
CA ALA A 68 -37.23 9.12 12.78
C ALA A 68 -38.08 10.31 12.33
N ASP A 69 -37.60 11.05 11.31
CA ASP A 69 -38.36 12.17 10.75
C ASP A 69 -39.67 11.71 10.13
N LEU A 70 -39.66 10.59 9.42
CA LEU A 70 -40.84 10.00 8.82
C LEU A 70 -41.86 9.58 9.90
N LYS A 71 -41.39 8.94 10.96
CA LYS A 71 -42.27 8.55 12.09
C LYS A 71 -42.88 9.76 12.77
N ALA A 72 -42.11 10.82 12.96
CA ALA A 72 -42.59 12.08 13.54
C ALA A 72 -43.69 12.70 12.67
N ASP A 73 -43.48 12.74 11.35
CA ASP A 73 -44.46 13.25 10.40
C ASP A 73 -45.73 12.41 10.40
N MET A 74 -45.61 11.10 10.44
CA MET A 74 -46.78 10.20 10.50
C MET A 74 -47.57 10.39 11.79
N GLU A 75 -46.92 10.55 12.91
CA GLU A 75 -47.59 10.83 14.19
C GLU A 75 -48.27 12.19 14.18
N HIS A 76 -47.63 13.19 13.59
CA HIS A 76 -48.22 14.52 13.46
C HIS A 76 -49.47 14.50 12.62
N GLN A 77 -49.47 13.83 11.49
CA GLN A 77 -50.65 13.63 10.64
C GLN A 77 -51.77 12.86 11.34
N ARG A 78 -51.39 11.86 12.11
CA ARG A 78 -52.39 11.09 12.90
C ARG A 78 -53.08 11.94 13.94
N LYS A 79 -52.36 12.86 14.59
CA LYS A 79 -52.94 13.75 15.59
C LYS A 79 -53.83 14.84 15.00
N GLU A 80 -53.56 15.26 13.77
CA GLU A 80 -54.38 16.26 13.08
C GLU A 80 -55.70 15.68 12.55
N ASN A 81 -55.73 14.39 12.32
CA ASN A 81 -56.94 13.71 11.89
C ASN A 81 -57.72 13.21 13.08
#